data_ea4f0ad097ab23b2dbd3a09bd8443d73
#
_entry.id   ea4f0ad097ab23b2dbd3a09bd8443d73
#
_cell.length_a   1.000
_cell.length_b   1.000
_cell.length_c   1.000
_cell.angle_alpha   90.00
_cell.angle_beta   90.00
_cell.angle_gamma   90.00
#
_symmetry.space_group_name_H-M   'P 1'
#
loop_
_entity.id
_entity.type
_entity.pdbx_description
1 polymer ?
#
loop_
_entity_poly.entity_id
_entity_poly.type
_entity_poly.pdbx_seq_one_letter_code
_entity_poly.pdbx_strand_id
1 'polypeptide(L)'
;MNKLNYTLKGKVSLVTGAAGYLGSTISATLVNLGSDIVLVDVNKAKLNKVAINLKKISKQNIDIISCNLTSSSSIEKVVKLIQKKYGKLDVLVNSIGMVGTDKMKGWNTSFKKQSKKSWDNAININLTSVFFLIQALYKLMKKAKDSSIINISSIYGTNAPDQKIYKNTNINNPAAYSVSKAGLTYMTKWLASSLAPNIRVNTISPGGIKRNQSKVFMKQYISKTLLNRMATEEDIVGAIIFLATNMSSYVTGQNIIIDGGFTTK
;
A
#
# COMPACT_ATOMS: atom_id res chain seq x y z
N MET A 1 -1.77 -32.11 -11.77
CA MET A 1 -0.99 -30.91 -11.43
C MET A 1 -1.85 -29.69 -11.68
N ASN A 2 -2.26 -28.96 -10.63
CA ASN A 2 -2.94 -27.68 -10.78
C ASN A 2 -1.95 -26.70 -11.41
N LYS A 3 -2.26 -26.18 -12.62
CA LYS A 3 -1.46 -25.13 -13.24
C LYS A 3 -1.47 -23.91 -12.31
N LEU A 4 -0.30 -23.47 -11.89
CA LEU A 4 -0.15 -22.19 -11.20
C LEU A 4 -0.78 -21.10 -12.08
N ASN A 5 -1.81 -20.45 -11.57
CA ASN A 5 -2.52 -19.42 -12.32
C ASN A 5 -2.06 -18.05 -11.84
N TYR A 6 -1.19 -17.41 -12.62
CA TYR A 6 -0.67 -16.07 -12.33
C TYR A 6 -1.56 -14.96 -12.89
N THR A 7 -2.66 -15.29 -13.57
CA THR A 7 -3.50 -14.29 -14.22
C THR A 7 -4.57 -13.75 -13.28
N LEU A 8 -4.89 -12.49 -13.46
CA LEU A 8 -6.05 -11.82 -12.88
C LEU A 8 -7.14 -11.52 -13.91
N LYS A 9 -7.15 -12.24 -15.03
CA LYS A 9 -8.17 -12.10 -16.08
C LYS A 9 -9.57 -12.33 -15.50
N GLY A 10 -10.50 -11.38 -15.73
CA GLY A 10 -11.86 -11.40 -15.18
C GLY A 10 -11.94 -11.04 -13.69
N LYS A 11 -10.83 -10.61 -13.09
CA LYS A 11 -10.76 -10.08 -11.73
C LYS A 11 -10.83 -8.55 -11.73
N VAL A 12 -11.28 -7.98 -10.63
CA VAL A 12 -11.39 -6.54 -10.40
C VAL A 12 -10.49 -6.16 -9.24
N SER A 13 -9.59 -5.22 -9.49
CA SER A 13 -8.67 -4.71 -8.48
C SER A 13 -8.97 -3.25 -8.13
N LEU A 14 -8.78 -2.88 -6.87
CA LEU A 14 -8.79 -1.50 -6.38
C LEU A 14 -7.41 -1.18 -5.79
N VAL A 15 -6.81 -0.08 -6.23
CA VAL A 15 -5.56 0.45 -5.68
C VAL A 15 -5.78 1.84 -5.12
N THR A 16 -5.53 2.03 -3.84
CA THR A 16 -5.53 3.36 -3.18
C THR A 16 -4.12 3.94 -3.18
N GLY A 17 -4.00 5.28 -3.23
CA GLY A 17 -2.70 5.93 -3.42
C GLY A 17 -2.11 5.65 -4.80
N ALA A 18 -2.96 5.42 -5.80
CA ALA A 18 -2.60 4.96 -7.14
C ALA A 18 -1.78 5.98 -7.96
N ALA A 19 -1.82 7.26 -7.59
CA ALA A 19 -1.01 8.30 -8.23
C ALA A 19 0.41 8.42 -7.64
N GLY A 20 0.70 7.69 -6.56
CA GLY A 20 2.03 7.58 -5.96
C GLY A 20 2.95 6.68 -6.78
N TYR A 21 4.26 6.74 -6.51
CA TYR A 21 5.25 5.90 -7.21
C TYR A 21 4.94 4.41 -7.09
N LEU A 22 4.83 3.90 -5.87
CA LEU A 22 4.54 2.49 -5.63
C LEU A 22 3.12 2.12 -6.11
N GLY A 23 2.12 2.96 -5.84
CA GLY A 23 0.74 2.71 -6.27
C GLY A 23 0.59 2.61 -7.80
N SER A 24 1.32 3.43 -8.57
CA SER A 24 1.31 3.37 -10.04
C SER A 24 1.98 2.10 -10.57
N THR A 25 3.11 1.67 -9.99
CA THR A 25 3.79 0.41 -10.34
C THR A 25 2.92 -0.80 -10.01
N ILE A 26 2.30 -0.82 -8.83
CA ILE A 26 1.33 -1.86 -8.45
C ILE A 26 0.17 -1.92 -9.44
N SER A 27 -0.38 -0.76 -9.80
CA SER A 27 -1.50 -0.68 -10.75
C SER A 27 -1.12 -1.25 -12.12
N ALA A 28 0.07 -0.92 -12.64
CA ALA A 28 0.58 -1.48 -13.89
C ALA A 28 0.76 -3.00 -13.80
N THR A 29 1.27 -3.49 -12.69
CA THR A 29 1.43 -4.93 -12.43
C THR A 29 0.08 -5.67 -12.51
N LEU A 30 -0.94 -5.18 -11.78
CA LEU A 30 -2.26 -5.84 -11.76
C LEU A 30 -2.95 -5.81 -13.13
N VAL A 31 -2.83 -4.70 -13.87
CA VAL A 31 -3.36 -4.55 -15.23
C VAL A 31 -2.65 -5.50 -16.20
N ASN A 32 -1.32 -5.64 -16.12
CA ASN A 32 -0.55 -6.58 -16.93
C ASN A 32 -0.90 -8.04 -16.65
N LEU A 33 -1.36 -8.36 -15.44
CA LEU A 33 -1.90 -9.67 -15.08
C LEU A 33 -3.34 -9.89 -15.60
N GLY A 34 -3.95 -8.88 -16.22
CA GLY A 34 -5.28 -8.96 -16.84
C GLY A 34 -6.44 -8.53 -15.94
N SER A 35 -6.17 -7.80 -14.85
CA SER A 35 -7.24 -7.28 -13.97
C SER A 35 -7.85 -6.00 -14.52
N ASP A 36 -9.17 -5.88 -14.50
CA ASP A 36 -9.83 -4.58 -14.50
C ASP A 36 -9.45 -3.83 -13.22
N ILE A 37 -9.34 -2.50 -13.30
CA ILE A 37 -8.78 -1.75 -12.17
C ILE A 37 -9.54 -0.43 -11.88
N VAL A 38 -9.71 -0.17 -10.59
CA VAL A 38 -10.17 1.11 -10.06
C VAL A 38 -9.01 1.78 -9.32
N LEU A 39 -8.66 2.98 -9.75
CA LEU A 39 -7.56 3.78 -9.19
C LEU A 39 -8.13 4.88 -8.31
N VAL A 40 -7.67 4.97 -7.07
CA VAL A 40 -8.11 6.01 -6.12
C VAL A 40 -6.91 6.80 -5.61
N ASP A 41 -7.02 8.13 -5.72
CA ASP A 41 -6.02 9.08 -5.18
C ASP A 41 -6.64 10.47 -5.01
N VAL A 42 -6.05 11.31 -4.19
CA VAL A 42 -6.47 12.72 -4.05
C VAL A 42 -5.97 13.58 -5.21
N ASN A 43 -4.85 13.23 -5.85
CA ASN A 43 -4.24 13.99 -6.92
C ASN A 43 -4.81 13.62 -8.29
N LYS A 44 -5.88 14.30 -8.71
CA LYS A 44 -6.58 14.05 -9.97
C LYS A 44 -5.65 14.12 -11.20
N ALA A 45 -4.74 15.10 -11.24
CA ALA A 45 -3.86 15.28 -12.41
C ALA A 45 -2.87 14.12 -12.57
N LYS A 46 -2.24 13.68 -11.48
CA LYS A 46 -1.34 12.52 -11.51
C LYS A 46 -2.12 11.23 -11.78
N LEU A 47 -3.30 11.07 -11.19
CA LEU A 47 -4.15 9.91 -11.38
C LEU A 47 -4.56 9.74 -12.86
N ASN A 48 -4.93 10.83 -13.52
CA ASN A 48 -5.19 10.84 -14.95
C ASN A 48 -3.99 10.39 -15.78
N LYS A 49 -2.76 10.87 -15.45
CA LYS A 49 -1.54 10.44 -16.14
C LYS A 49 -1.30 8.94 -16.00
N VAL A 50 -1.49 8.39 -14.80
CA VAL A 50 -1.39 6.94 -14.57
C VAL A 50 -2.41 6.21 -15.42
N ALA A 51 -3.68 6.60 -15.41
CA ALA A 51 -4.72 5.95 -16.18
C ALA A 51 -4.43 5.98 -17.70
N ILE A 52 -3.96 7.11 -18.24
CA ILE A 52 -3.56 7.23 -19.65
C ILE A 52 -2.44 6.26 -19.99
N ASN A 53 -1.42 6.15 -19.12
CA ASN A 53 -0.30 5.23 -19.35
C ASN A 53 -0.74 3.76 -19.32
N LEU A 54 -1.61 3.40 -18.38
CA LEU A 54 -2.14 2.04 -18.29
C LEU A 54 -2.98 1.67 -19.53
N LYS A 55 -3.78 2.59 -20.06
CA LYS A 55 -4.57 2.37 -21.29
C LYS A 55 -3.70 2.11 -22.53
N LYS A 56 -2.44 2.58 -22.55
CA LYS A 56 -1.50 2.30 -23.65
C LYS A 56 -0.96 0.88 -23.64
N ILE A 57 -0.91 0.24 -22.46
CA ILE A 57 -0.30 -1.08 -22.27
C ILE A 57 -1.32 -2.19 -22.07
N SER A 58 -2.62 -1.87 -21.96
CA SER A 58 -3.64 -2.87 -21.66
C SER A 58 -5.01 -2.48 -22.23
N LYS A 59 -5.81 -3.52 -22.53
CA LYS A 59 -7.21 -3.41 -22.95
C LYS A 59 -8.22 -3.51 -21.78
N GLN A 60 -7.73 -3.62 -20.55
CA GLN A 60 -8.57 -3.75 -19.36
C GLN A 60 -9.34 -2.46 -19.06
N ASN A 61 -10.44 -2.59 -18.34
CA ASN A 61 -11.17 -1.42 -17.87
C ASN A 61 -10.36 -0.70 -16.79
N ILE A 62 -10.15 0.61 -16.96
CA ILE A 62 -9.41 1.46 -16.03
C ILE A 62 -10.30 2.61 -15.62
N ASP A 63 -10.79 2.56 -14.39
CA ASP A 63 -11.58 3.63 -13.79
C ASP A 63 -10.76 4.43 -12.79
N ILE A 64 -11.11 5.70 -12.63
CA ILE A 64 -10.44 6.58 -11.67
C ILE A 64 -11.45 7.28 -10.76
N ILE A 65 -11.10 7.42 -9.50
CA ILE A 65 -11.84 8.24 -8.54
C ILE A 65 -10.86 9.14 -7.81
N SER A 66 -10.94 10.45 -8.08
CA SER A 66 -10.17 11.42 -7.30
C SER A 66 -10.97 11.80 -6.05
N CYS A 67 -10.52 11.33 -4.88
CA CYS A 67 -11.19 11.61 -3.62
C CYS A 67 -10.26 11.43 -2.41
N ASN A 68 -10.68 12.01 -1.28
CA ASN A 68 -10.01 11.83 0.01
C ASN A 68 -10.72 10.73 0.82
N LEU A 69 -10.06 9.59 1.01
CA LEU A 69 -10.60 8.44 1.73
C LEU A 69 -10.78 8.64 3.25
N THR A 70 -10.34 9.77 3.81
CA THR A 70 -10.66 10.11 5.20
C THR A 70 -12.13 10.58 5.38
N SER A 71 -12.87 10.75 4.26
CA SER A 71 -14.28 11.11 4.25
C SER A 71 -15.15 9.90 3.92
N SER A 72 -16.17 9.65 4.75
CA SER A 72 -17.15 8.57 4.54
C SER A 72 -17.89 8.69 3.21
N SER A 73 -18.25 9.91 2.79
CA SER A 73 -18.90 10.14 1.50
C SER A 73 -18.00 9.78 0.30
N SER A 74 -16.68 9.92 0.45
CA SER A 74 -15.70 9.50 -0.55
C SER A 74 -15.61 7.98 -0.63
N ILE A 75 -15.60 7.30 0.50
CA ILE A 75 -15.65 5.82 0.56
C ILE A 75 -16.92 5.29 -0.12
N GLU A 76 -18.07 5.90 0.18
CA GLU A 76 -19.33 5.52 -0.48
C GLU A 76 -19.29 5.67 -2.01
N LYS A 77 -18.68 6.73 -2.54
CA LYS A 77 -18.48 6.92 -3.98
C LYS A 77 -17.70 5.76 -4.60
N VAL A 78 -16.63 5.34 -3.94
CA VAL A 78 -15.81 4.18 -4.39
C VAL A 78 -16.66 2.91 -4.41
N VAL A 79 -17.38 2.63 -3.32
CA VAL A 79 -18.25 1.45 -3.22
C VAL A 79 -19.33 1.46 -4.30
N LYS A 80 -20.04 2.58 -4.49
CA LYS A 80 -21.11 2.72 -5.50
C LYS A 80 -20.61 2.49 -6.92
N LEU A 81 -19.42 3.01 -7.26
CA LEU A 81 -18.82 2.77 -8.59
C LEU A 81 -18.55 1.28 -8.80
N ILE A 82 -17.86 0.63 -7.86
CA ILE A 82 -17.48 -0.79 -7.97
C ILE A 82 -18.74 -1.66 -8.01
N GLN A 83 -19.72 -1.38 -7.17
CA GLN A 83 -20.98 -2.11 -7.15
C GLN A 83 -21.74 -2.00 -8.47
N LYS A 84 -21.86 -0.78 -9.02
CA LYS A 84 -22.62 -0.52 -10.25
C LYS A 84 -21.94 -1.12 -11.48
N LYS A 85 -20.61 -0.99 -11.58
CA LYS A 85 -19.89 -1.37 -12.80
C LYS A 85 -19.42 -2.82 -12.81
N TYR A 86 -19.00 -3.34 -11.64
CA TYR A 86 -18.34 -4.65 -11.56
C TYR A 86 -19.08 -5.67 -10.69
N GLY A 87 -19.91 -5.21 -9.75
CA GLY A 87 -20.68 -6.07 -8.84
C GLY A 87 -19.88 -6.82 -7.79
N LYS A 88 -18.55 -6.85 -7.89
CA LYS A 88 -17.59 -7.54 -7.00
C LYS A 88 -16.27 -6.81 -6.92
N LEU A 89 -15.41 -7.20 -5.96
CA LEU A 89 -14.01 -6.77 -5.85
C LEU A 89 -13.14 -7.95 -5.47
N ASP A 90 -12.15 -8.30 -6.30
CA ASP A 90 -11.29 -9.47 -6.09
C ASP A 90 -10.00 -9.11 -5.34
N VAL A 91 -9.39 -7.96 -5.64
CA VAL A 91 -8.13 -7.54 -5.03
C VAL A 91 -8.22 -6.09 -4.55
N LEU A 92 -7.88 -5.86 -3.28
CA LEU A 92 -7.72 -4.53 -2.71
C LEU A 92 -6.27 -4.31 -2.32
N VAL A 93 -5.61 -3.29 -2.88
CA VAL A 93 -4.28 -2.87 -2.44
C VAL A 93 -4.36 -1.50 -1.78
N ASN A 94 -4.14 -1.47 -0.49
CA ASN A 94 -4.07 -0.24 0.30
C ASN A 94 -2.63 0.28 0.28
N SER A 95 -2.32 1.15 -0.71
CA SER A 95 -1.02 1.83 -0.86
C SER A 95 -1.09 3.32 -0.51
N ILE A 96 -2.23 3.78 0.00
CA ILE A 96 -2.35 5.14 0.55
C ILE A 96 -1.46 5.30 1.78
N GLY A 97 -0.84 6.47 1.91
CA GLY A 97 -0.10 6.77 3.13
C GLY A 97 0.53 8.16 3.14
N MET A 98 0.50 8.78 4.31
CA MET A 98 1.33 9.93 4.63
C MET A 98 2.71 9.41 5.00
N VAL A 99 3.73 9.82 4.27
CA VAL A 99 5.10 9.30 4.38
C VAL A 99 6.10 10.38 4.85
N GLY A 100 7.33 10.00 5.17
CA GLY A 100 8.34 10.90 5.73
C GLY A 100 8.67 12.14 4.88
N THR A 101 8.38 12.10 3.57
CA THR A 101 8.61 13.23 2.65
C THR A 101 7.47 14.23 2.56
N ASP A 102 6.33 13.98 3.23
CA ASP A 102 5.20 14.90 3.22
C ASP A 102 5.54 16.19 3.94
N LYS A 103 5.15 17.32 3.32
CA LYS A 103 5.41 18.66 3.82
C LYS A 103 4.27 19.08 4.74
N MET A 104 4.39 18.81 6.03
CA MET A 104 3.46 19.27 7.05
C MET A 104 4.26 19.79 8.26
N LYS A 105 3.82 20.93 8.82
CA LYS A 105 4.42 21.46 10.04
C LYS A 105 4.27 20.44 11.19
N GLY A 106 5.39 20.14 11.86
CA GLY A 106 5.41 19.18 12.95
C GLY A 106 5.38 17.71 12.52
N TRP A 107 5.64 17.39 11.24
CA TRP A 107 5.73 16.04 10.73
C TRP A 107 7.18 15.50 10.71
N ASN A 108 7.96 15.85 9.70
CA ASN A 108 9.34 15.41 9.54
C ASN A 108 10.30 16.31 10.37
N THR A 109 10.30 16.13 11.68
CA THR A 109 11.03 17.00 12.63
C THR A 109 11.44 16.21 13.88
N SER A 110 12.24 16.84 14.76
CA SER A 110 12.67 16.24 16.03
C SER A 110 11.47 15.89 16.93
N PHE A 111 11.63 14.91 17.80
CA PHE A 111 10.59 14.42 18.72
C PHE A 111 9.82 15.56 19.43
N LYS A 112 10.52 16.54 20.01
CA LYS A 112 9.92 17.67 20.74
C LYS A 112 9.05 18.59 19.86
N LYS A 113 9.22 18.57 18.53
CA LYS A 113 8.53 19.45 17.58
C LYS A 113 7.43 18.73 16.79
N GLN A 114 7.26 17.43 16.98
CA GLN A 114 6.15 16.70 16.35
C GLN A 114 4.81 17.20 16.90
N SER A 115 3.84 17.45 16.01
CA SER A 115 2.58 18.08 16.39
C SER A 115 1.43 17.07 16.46
N LYS A 116 0.47 17.34 17.36
CA LYS A 116 -0.80 16.58 17.44
C LYS A 116 -1.51 16.52 16.08
N LYS A 117 -1.56 17.63 15.35
CA LYS A 117 -2.20 17.70 14.04
C LYS A 117 -1.56 16.73 13.02
N SER A 118 -0.23 16.65 12.98
CA SER A 118 0.45 15.72 12.07
C SER A 118 0.27 14.26 12.50
N TRP A 119 0.21 14.02 13.82
CA TRP A 119 -0.10 12.72 14.38
C TRP A 119 -1.51 12.25 13.98
N ASP A 120 -2.53 13.05 14.28
CA ASP A 120 -3.92 12.72 13.98
C ASP A 120 -4.14 12.47 12.48
N ASN A 121 -3.52 13.28 11.61
CA ASN A 121 -3.59 13.10 10.18
C ASN A 121 -2.95 11.78 9.72
N ALA A 122 -1.80 11.43 10.26
CA ALA A 122 -1.12 10.18 9.89
C ALA A 122 -1.95 8.96 10.30
N ILE A 123 -2.47 8.95 11.51
CA ILE A 123 -3.37 7.87 11.97
C ILE A 123 -4.62 7.80 11.10
N ASN A 124 -5.23 8.94 10.81
CA ASN A 124 -6.45 8.97 10.00
C ASN A 124 -6.21 8.47 8.56
N ILE A 125 -5.13 8.92 7.91
CA ILE A 125 -4.82 8.54 6.53
C ILE A 125 -4.31 7.09 6.45
N ASN A 126 -3.33 6.71 7.30
CA ASN A 126 -2.60 5.46 7.16
C ASN A 126 -3.31 4.25 7.77
N LEU A 127 -4.24 4.48 8.70
CA LEU A 127 -4.87 3.40 9.48
C LEU A 127 -6.40 3.50 9.46
N THR A 128 -6.98 4.60 9.95
CA THR A 128 -8.43 4.73 10.11
C THR A 128 -9.16 4.63 8.77
N SER A 129 -8.72 5.37 7.75
CA SER A 129 -9.36 5.36 6.44
C SER A 129 -9.27 3.99 5.77
N VAL A 130 -8.18 3.26 5.98
CA VAL A 130 -7.98 1.90 5.44
C VAL A 130 -8.99 0.93 6.07
N PHE A 131 -9.18 0.99 7.39
CA PHE A 131 -10.15 0.14 8.08
C PHE A 131 -11.58 0.36 7.55
N PHE A 132 -12.03 1.61 7.49
CA PHE A 132 -13.39 1.91 7.04
C PHE A 132 -13.60 1.64 5.54
N LEU A 133 -12.57 1.78 4.71
CA LEU A 133 -12.65 1.37 3.31
C LEU A 133 -12.83 -0.15 3.18
N ILE A 134 -12.04 -0.94 3.91
CA ILE A 134 -12.18 -2.41 3.93
C ILE A 134 -13.57 -2.81 4.41
N GLN A 135 -14.06 -2.20 5.51
CA GLN A 135 -15.39 -2.47 6.04
C GLN A 135 -16.49 -2.19 5.02
N ALA A 136 -16.42 -1.06 4.31
CA ALA A 136 -17.40 -0.68 3.30
C ALA A 136 -17.37 -1.60 2.07
N LEU A 137 -16.19 -2.11 1.70
CA LEU A 137 -16.01 -3.00 0.54
C LEU A 137 -16.27 -4.49 0.87
N TYR A 138 -16.45 -4.86 2.13
CA TYR A 138 -16.54 -6.25 2.58
C TYR A 138 -17.54 -7.08 1.78
N LYS A 139 -18.77 -6.57 1.57
CA LYS A 139 -19.82 -7.29 0.83
C LYS A 139 -19.42 -7.57 -0.62
N LEU A 140 -18.75 -6.62 -1.28
CA LEU A 140 -18.27 -6.77 -2.66
C LEU A 140 -17.11 -7.76 -2.75
N MET A 141 -16.22 -7.76 -1.78
CA MET A 141 -15.11 -8.71 -1.71
C MET A 141 -15.62 -10.13 -1.42
N LYS A 142 -16.57 -10.29 -0.50
CA LYS A 142 -17.18 -11.60 -0.20
C LYS A 142 -17.85 -12.24 -1.42
N LYS A 143 -18.41 -11.43 -2.34
CA LYS A 143 -19.02 -11.94 -3.59
C LYS A 143 -18.01 -12.50 -4.58
N ALA A 144 -16.76 -12.06 -4.52
CA ALA A 144 -15.75 -12.41 -5.52
C ALA A 144 -15.15 -13.81 -5.32
N LYS A 145 -15.36 -14.47 -4.18
CA LYS A 145 -14.75 -15.74 -3.79
C LYS A 145 -13.20 -15.69 -3.92
N ASP A 146 -12.44 -16.04 -2.92
CA ASP A 146 -10.97 -15.94 -2.94
C ASP A 146 -10.41 -14.53 -3.08
N SER A 147 -11.00 -13.56 -2.42
CA SER A 147 -10.51 -12.19 -2.46
C SER A 147 -9.22 -12.00 -1.66
N SER A 148 -8.43 -11.02 -2.07
CA SER A 148 -7.18 -10.66 -1.40
C SER A 148 -7.11 -9.18 -1.05
N ILE A 149 -6.80 -8.89 0.21
CA ILE A 149 -6.46 -7.55 0.70
C ILE A 149 -4.95 -7.52 0.96
N ILE A 150 -4.28 -6.55 0.36
CA ILE A 150 -2.84 -6.32 0.51
C ILE A 150 -2.63 -4.92 1.09
N ASN A 151 -2.16 -4.85 2.31
CA ASN A 151 -1.86 -3.60 3.00
C ASN A 151 -0.38 -3.25 2.84
N ILE A 152 -0.06 -2.07 2.33
CA ILE A 152 1.33 -1.60 2.23
C ILE A 152 1.71 -0.90 3.54
N SER A 153 2.48 -1.62 4.37
CA SER A 153 3.03 -1.11 5.61
C SER A 153 4.46 -0.56 5.42
N SER A 154 5.36 -0.87 6.31
CA SER A 154 6.78 -0.49 6.32
C SER A 154 7.54 -1.38 7.28
N ILE A 155 8.84 -1.52 7.10
CA ILE A 155 9.71 -2.10 8.14
C ILE A 155 9.55 -1.38 9.48
N TYR A 156 9.20 -0.10 9.47
CA TYR A 156 8.92 0.68 10.69
C TYR A 156 7.55 0.38 11.33
N GLY A 157 6.77 -0.52 10.75
CA GLY A 157 5.60 -1.13 11.40
C GLY A 157 5.94 -2.31 12.31
N THR A 158 7.17 -2.81 12.25
CA THR A 158 7.65 -3.96 13.05
C THR A 158 8.93 -3.64 13.81
N ASN A 159 9.75 -2.73 13.31
CA ASN A 159 11.04 -2.39 13.88
C ASN A 159 11.11 -0.90 14.20
N ALA A 160 11.75 -0.55 15.30
CA ALA A 160 12.05 0.85 15.61
C ALA A 160 13.04 1.44 14.58
N PRO A 161 12.89 2.73 14.22
CA PRO A 161 13.85 3.38 13.34
C PRO A 161 15.24 3.44 13.96
N ASP A 162 16.28 3.03 13.22
CA ASP A 162 17.65 3.33 13.62
C ASP A 162 17.92 4.82 13.41
N GLN A 163 17.93 5.58 14.51
CA GLN A 163 18.13 7.03 14.48
C GLN A 163 19.49 7.44 13.91
N LYS A 164 20.46 6.53 13.86
CA LYS A 164 21.82 6.82 13.33
C LYS A 164 21.78 7.11 11.84
N ILE A 165 20.86 6.49 11.08
CA ILE A 165 20.76 6.74 9.63
C ILE A 165 20.21 8.14 9.27
N TYR A 166 19.61 8.85 10.24
CA TYR A 166 19.12 10.21 10.06
C TYR A 166 20.12 11.28 10.51
N LYS A 167 21.23 10.89 11.15
CA LYS A 167 22.28 11.81 11.62
C LYS A 167 22.89 12.58 10.45
N ASN A 168 23.07 13.91 10.61
CA ASN A 168 23.57 14.82 9.58
C ASN A 168 22.69 14.86 8.31
N THR A 169 21.38 14.64 8.46
CA THR A 169 20.40 14.78 7.38
C THR A 169 19.27 15.72 7.82
N ASN A 170 18.50 16.22 6.84
CA ASN A 170 17.33 17.06 7.11
C ASN A 170 16.03 16.23 7.21
N ILE A 171 16.13 14.92 7.42
CA ILE A 171 14.99 14.02 7.53
C ILE A 171 14.99 13.30 8.88
N ASN A 172 13.79 12.97 9.35
CA ASN A 172 13.54 12.20 10.55
C ASN A 172 12.46 11.14 10.26
N ASN A 173 12.27 10.21 11.17
CA ASN A 173 11.13 9.33 11.15
C ASN A 173 10.06 9.86 12.10
N PRO A 174 8.88 10.29 11.61
CA PRO A 174 7.80 10.72 12.49
C PRO A 174 7.25 9.52 13.28
N ALA A 175 7.06 9.69 14.60
CA ALA A 175 6.55 8.63 15.45
C ALA A 175 5.17 8.10 14.97
N ALA A 176 4.28 9.02 14.57
CA ALA A 176 2.96 8.66 14.06
C ALA A 176 3.01 7.83 12.76
N TYR A 177 4.09 7.96 11.93
CA TYR A 177 4.29 7.07 10.79
C TYR A 177 4.49 5.63 11.25
N SER A 178 5.48 5.40 12.11
CA SER A 178 5.79 4.06 12.62
C SER A 178 4.59 3.45 13.36
N VAL A 179 3.92 4.21 14.22
CA VAL A 179 2.76 3.75 14.97
C VAL A 179 1.59 3.41 14.03
N SER A 180 1.31 4.25 13.03
CA SER A 180 0.25 3.95 12.06
C SER A 180 0.54 2.70 11.23
N LYS A 181 1.81 2.46 10.85
CA LYS A 181 2.22 1.27 10.11
C LYS A 181 2.23 0.01 10.99
N ALA A 182 2.58 0.14 12.28
CA ALA A 182 2.44 -0.94 13.26
C ALA A 182 0.96 -1.31 13.45
N GLY A 183 0.10 -0.31 13.62
CA GLY A 183 -1.35 -0.50 13.67
C GLY A 183 -1.90 -1.21 12.42
N LEU A 184 -1.45 -0.82 11.23
CA LEU A 184 -1.85 -1.45 9.98
C LEU A 184 -1.40 -2.91 9.88
N THR A 185 -0.17 -3.21 10.32
CA THR A 185 0.36 -4.58 10.37
C THR A 185 -0.42 -5.45 11.34
N TYR A 186 -0.75 -4.94 12.53
CA TYR A 186 -1.58 -5.68 13.49
C TYR A 186 -3.03 -5.83 13.01
N MET A 187 -3.62 -4.76 12.47
CA MET A 187 -4.96 -4.77 11.89
C MET A 187 -5.10 -5.85 10.80
N THR A 188 -4.04 -6.10 10.04
CA THR A 188 -4.01 -7.19 9.05
C THR A 188 -4.24 -8.55 9.68
N LYS A 189 -3.63 -8.85 10.83
CA LYS A 189 -3.85 -10.12 11.56
C LYS A 189 -5.29 -10.22 12.07
N TRP A 190 -5.79 -9.14 12.64
CA TRP A 190 -7.15 -9.07 13.15
C TRP A 190 -8.18 -9.28 12.01
N LEU A 191 -8.00 -8.59 10.89
CA LEU A 191 -8.86 -8.74 9.72
C LEU A 191 -8.77 -10.15 9.11
N ALA A 192 -7.59 -10.73 9.03
CA ALA A 192 -7.42 -12.10 8.54
C ALA A 192 -8.23 -13.09 9.36
N SER A 193 -8.21 -12.98 10.69
CA SER A 193 -9.02 -13.81 11.58
C SER A 193 -10.53 -13.59 11.39
N SER A 194 -10.94 -12.33 11.17
CA SER A 194 -12.37 -11.95 11.10
C SER A 194 -12.99 -12.22 9.73
N LEU A 195 -12.19 -12.21 8.64
CA LEU A 195 -12.70 -12.26 7.27
C LEU A 195 -12.49 -13.63 6.58
N ALA A 196 -11.75 -14.53 7.23
CA ALA A 196 -11.60 -15.90 6.76
C ALA A 196 -12.94 -16.64 6.75
N PRO A 197 -13.12 -17.69 5.91
CA PRO A 197 -12.17 -18.17 4.89
C PRO A 197 -12.26 -17.43 3.55
N ASN A 198 -13.18 -16.47 3.38
CA ASN A 198 -13.52 -15.91 2.08
C ASN A 198 -12.55 -14.84 1.56
N ILE A 199 -11.84 -14.17 2.48
CA ILE A 199 -10.96 -13.04 2.16
C ILE A 199 -9.63 -13.22 2.86
N ARG A 200 -8.54 -13.31 2.11
CA ARG A 200 -7.19 -13.30 2.65
C ARG A 200 -6.74 -11.86 2.89
N VAL A 201 -6.07 -11.60 3.99
CA VAL A 201 -5.55 -10.27 4.34
C VAL A 201 -4.09 -10.39 4.71
N ASN A 202 -3.21 -9.72 3.96
CA ASN A 202 -1.78 -9.76 4.21
C ASN A 202 -1.16 -8.37 4.11
N THR A 203 0.02 -8.22 4.66
CA THR A 203 0.81 -6.99 4.62
C THR A 203 2.08 -7.21 3.82
N ILE A 204 2.51 -6.20 3.08
CA ILE A 204 3.86 -6.05 2.58
C ILE A 204 4.51 -4.89 3.34
N SER A 205 5.69 -5.12 3.90
CA SER A 205 6.49 -4.13 4.62
C SER A 205 7.78 -3.83 3.86
N PRO A 206 7.77 -2.84 2.95
CA PRO A 206 8.99 -2.44 2.25
C PRO A 206 10.00 -1.80 3.18
N GLY A 207 11.28 -1.99 2.88
CA GLY A 207 12.37 -1.16 3.34
C GLY A 207 12.41 0.19 2.63
N GLY A 208 13.53 0.88 2.72
CA GLY A 208 13.73 2.18 2.06
C GLY A 208 13.76 2.05 0.54
N ILE A 209 12.75 2.60 -0.12
CA ILE A 209 12.71 2.72 -1.58
C ILE A 209 13.46 3.98 -2.00
N LYS A 210 14.35 3.87 -2.99
CA LYS A 210 15.17 4.99 -3.49
C LYS A 210 14.28 6.07 -4.11
N ARG A 211 14.54 7.31 -3.72
CA ARG A 211 13.92 8.56 -4.22
C ARG A 211 15.02 9.62 -4.29
N ASN A 212 14.63 10.86 -4.15
CA ASN A 212 15.54 12.02 -4.08
C ASN A 212 16.07 12.26 -2.65
N GLN A 213 16.40 11.19 -1.91
CA GLN A 213 17.02 11.32 -0.60
C GLN A 213 18.46 11.86 -0.74
N SER A 214 18.97 12.52 0.33
CA SER A 214 20.35 13.02 0.32
C SER A 214 21.35 11.88 0.19
N LYS A 215 22.51 12.15 -0.43
CA LYS A 215 23.60 11.18 -0.57
C LYS A 215 24.04 10.63 0.79
N VAL A 216 24.03 11.48 1.83
CA VAL A 216 24.39 11.09 3.21
C VAL A 216 23.42 10.03 3.73
N PHE A 217 22.10 10.28 3.63
CA PHE A 217 21.10 9.30 4.04
C PHE A 217 21.24 7.99 3.26
N MET A 218 21.33 8.08 1.92
CA MET A 218 21.47 6.88 1.09
C MET A 218 22.67 6.04 1.48
N LYS A 219 23.85 6.66 1.71
CA LYS A 219 25.05 5.95 2.15
C LYS A 219 24.84 5.25 3.49
N GLN A 220 24.25 5.95 4.47
CA GLN A 220 23.94 5.41 5.80
C GLN A 220 22.91 4.27 5.75
N TYR A 221 21.89 4.39 4.91
CA TYR A 221 20.89 3.35 4.71
C TYR A 221 21.49 2.09 4.06
N ILE A 222 22.23 2.28 2.96
CA ILE A 222 22.85 1.20 2.19
C ILE A 222 23.85 0.41 3.05
N SER A 223 24.64 1.08 3.91
CA SER A 223 25.60 0.39 4.80
C SER A 223 24.94 -0.56 5.82
N LYS A 224 23.63 -0.43 6.03
CA LYS A 224 22.82 -1.32 6.89
C LYS A 224 22.11 -2.42 6.11
N THR A 225 22.02 -2.29 4.79
CA THR A 225 21.27 -3.23 3.94
C THR A 225 22.22 -4.34 3.46
N LEU A 226 21.86 -5.60 3.69
CA LEU A 226 22.71 -6.75 3.28
C LEU A 226 22.90 -6.84 1.76
N LEU A 227 21.87 -6.46 0.98
CA LEU A 227 21.94 -6.43 -0.48
C LEU A 227 22.62 -5.17 -1.05
N ASN A 228 23.26 -4.34 -0.19
CA ASN A 228 24.09 -3.17 -0.55
C ASN A 228 23.40 -2.16 -1.49
N ARG A 229 22.09 -2.02 -1.43
CA ARG A 229 21.31 -1.03 -2.17
C ARG A 229 20.00 -0.70 -1.48
N MET A 230 19.42 0.43 -1.83
CA MET A 230 18.01 0.69 -1.54
C MET A 230 17.12 -0.05 -2.52
N ALA A 231 15.88 -0.31 -2.14
CA ALA A 231 14.87 -0.91 -3.01
C ALA A 231 14.42 0.07 -4.12
N THR A 232 13.85 -0.49 -5.16
CA THR A 232 13.02 0.17 -6.17
C THR A 232 11.57 -0.31 -6.03
N GLU A 233 10.64 0.26 -6.79
CA GLU A 233 9.25 -0.22 -6.81
C GLU A 233 9.14 -1.63 -7.37
N GLU A 234 9.98 -1.99 -8.30
CA GLU A 234 10.03 -3.31 -8.95
C GLU A 234 10.36 -4.42 -7.96
N ASP A 235 11.13 -4.13 -6.91
CA ASP A 235 11.44 -5.11 -5.86
C ASP A 235 10.18 -5.57 -5.09
N ILE A 236 9.12 -4.77 -5.11
CA ILE A 236 7.87 -5.07 -4.42
C ILE A 236 6.89 -5.88 -5.30
N VAL A 237 7.06 -5.80 -6.61
CA VAL A 237 6.12 -6.38 -7.60
C VAL A 237 5.93 -7.88 -7.40
N GLY A 238 6.99 -8.64 -7.14
CA GLY A 238 6.89 -10.09 -6.93
C GLY A 238 5.96 -10.48 -5.79
N ALA A 239 6.01 -9.76 -4.67
CA ALA A 239 5.12 -9.99 -3.53
C ALA A 239 3.67 -9.56 -3.83
N ILE A 240 3.47 -8.51 -4.62
CA ILE A 240 2.12 -8.12 -5.08
C ILE A 240 1.52 -9.24 -5.94
N ILE A 241 2.27 -9.76 -6.91
CA ILE A 241 1.81 -10.88 -7.77
C ILE A 241 1.46 -12.10 -6.90
N PHE A 242 2.35 -12.47 -5.99
CA PHE A 242 2.14 -13.59 -5.08
C PHE A 242 0.87 -13.44 -4.25
N LEU A 243 0.68 -12.30 -3.60
CA LEU A 243 -0.46 -12.07 -2.71
C LEU A 243 -1.79 -11.81 -3.46
N ALA A 244 -1.74 -11.24 -4.65
CA ALA A 244 -2.93 -10.94 -5.46
C ALA A 244 -3.51 -12.18 -6.17
N THR A 245 -2.72 -13.24 -6.33
CA THR A 245 -3.10 -14.44 -7.09
C THR A 245 -3.33 -15.66 -6.17
N ASN A 246 -3.75 -16.78 -6.76
CA ASN A 246 -3.95 -18.04 -6.04
C ASN A 246 -2.65 -18.69 -5.55
N MET A 247 -1.47 -18.16 -5.93
CA MET A 247 -0.18 -18.62 -5.39
C MET A 247 -0.11 -18.53 -3.86
N SER A 248 -0.87 -17.61 -3.27
CA SER A 248 -0.95 -17.40 -1.82
C SER A 248 -2.28 -17.86 -1.22
N SER A 249 -2.95 -18.84 -1.83
CA SER A 249 -4.26 -19.34 -1.38
C SER A 249 -4.29 -19.83 0.07
N TYR A 250 -3.13 -20.25 0.60
CA TYR A 250 -2.98 -20.68 2.01
C TYR A 250 -2.19 -19.66 2.86
N VAL A 251 -2.15 -18.39 2.43
CA VAL A 251 -1.42 -17.31 3.12
C VAL A 251 -2.38 -16.19 3.52
N THR A 252 -2.61 -16.05 4.82
CA THR A 252 -3.40 -14.95 5.40
C THR A 252 -2.83 -14.52 6.75
N GLY A 253 -2.99 -13.26 7.14
CA GLY A 253 -2.48 -12.70 8.38
C GLY A 253 -0.98 -12.46 8.40
N GLN A 254 -0.28 -12.61 7.26
CA GLN A 254 1.17 -12.54 7.19
C GLN A 254 1.66 -11.13 6.87
N ASN A 255 2.88 -10.85 7.31
CA ASN A 255 3.64 -9.65 6.95
C ASN A 255 4.90 -10.06 6.18
N ILE A 256 4.94 -9.75 4.88
CA ILE A 256 6.09 -10.02 4.03
C ILE A 256 7.02 -8.80 4.06
N ILE A 257 8.17 -8.95 4.67
CA ILE A 257 9.20 -7.90 4.73
C ILE A 257 10.06 -7.97 3.47
N ILE A 258 10.22 -6.82 2.79
CA ILE A 258 11.04 -6.69 1.57
C ILE A 258 11.98 -5.51 1.77
N ASP A 259 13.12 -5.76 2.38
CA ASP A 259 14.02 -4.70 2.87
C ASP A 259 15.51 -4.92 2.55
N GLY A 260 15.83 -5.92 1.76
CA GLY A 260 17.21 -6.26 1.41
C GLY A 260 18.05 -6.70 2.61
N GLY A 261 17.41 -7.20 3.68
CA GLY A 261 18.06 -7.63 4.92
C GLY A 261 18.39 -6.50 5.90
N PHE A 262 17.76 -5.32 5.73
CA PHE A 262 17.99 -4.17 6.63
C PHE A 262 17.60 -4.47 8.09
N THR A 263 16.56 -5.25 8.33
CA THR A 263 16.04 -5.56 9.68
C THR A 263 16.54 -6.88 10.27
N THR A 264 17.48 -7.55 9.62
CA THR A 264 18.03 -8.85 10.09
C THR A 264 19.18 -8.70 11.08
N LYS A 265 19.63 -7.48 11.35
CA LYS A 265 20.76 -7.18 12.25
C LYS A 265 20.33 -6.29 13.42
#